data_68af6113ca7c3f28f00d0f6f2fd2dbb9
#
_entry.id   68af6113ca7c3f28f00d0f6f2fd2dbb9
#
_cell.length_a   1.000
_cell.length_b   1.000
_cell.length_c   1.000
_cell.angle_alpha   90.00
_cell.angle_beta   90.00
_cell.angle_gamma   90.00
#
_symmetry.space_group_name_H-M   'P 1'
#
loop_
_entity.id
_entity.type
_entity.pdbx_description
1 polymer ?
#
loop_
_entity_poly.entity_id
_entity_poly.type
_entity_poly.pdbx_seq_one_letter_code
_entity_poly.pdbx_strand_id
1 'polypeptide(L)'
;ATGAIPRGQKIALRDHQPGAAVIKFGQPVGSATAAIPAGSHVHSHNLSTMLDSESALRHSTAMAAPGISSDRTWLGYDRGSSAGTRNEIWILPTVGCVGRTAQRIATQSAVRHAGRVDGIHAFAHPFGCSQLGDDLSATRAMLAALAGHPNAGGVLIVGLGCESNQLASLLATLPPGGPPIRTLIAQTCSDELATGIALVD
;
A
#
# COMPACT_ATOMS: atom_id res chain seq x y z
N ALA A 1 -17.14 -37.94 11.56
CA ALA A 1 -15.75 -37.75 11.94
C ALA A 1 -15.15 -39.14 12.25
N THR A 2 -13.93 -39.39 11.81
CA THR A 2 -13.19 -40.63 12.06
C THR A 2 -12.39 -40.57 13.37
N GLY A 3 -12.44 -39.46 14.09
CA GLY A 3 -11.78 -39.24 15.36
C GLY A 3 -12.26 -37.94 16.02
N ALA A 4 -11.67 -37.62 17.19
CA ALA A 4 -11.97 -36.36 17.88
C ALA A 4 -11.41 -35.18 17.09
N ILE A 5 -12.25 -34.20 16.80
CA ILE A 5 -11.87 -32.95 16.11
C ILE A 5 -12.13 -31.79 17.08
N PRO A 6 -11.12 -31.00 17.44
CA PRO A 6 -11.32 -29.87 18.34
C PRO A 6 -12.30 -28.85 17.77
N ARG A 7 -13.00 -28.17 18.65
CA ARG A 7 -14.00 -27.14 18.26
C ARG A 7 -13.36 -26.04 17.42
N GLY A 8 -14.01 -25.69 16.31
CA GLY A 8 -13.51 -24.68 15.38
C GLY A 8 -12.49 -25.18 14.36
N GLN A 9 -12.08 -26.43 14.43
CA GLN A 9 -11.14 -27.03 13.48
C GLN A 9 -11.84 -27.53 12.20
N LYS A 10 -11.03 -27.82 11.17
CA LYS A 10 -11.51 -28.26 9.85
C LYS A 10 -11.67 -29.77 9.82
N ILE A 11 -12.69 -30.24 9.09
CA ILE A 11 -12.94 -31.65 8.77
C ILE A 11 -12.92 -31.85 7.25
N ALA A 12 -12.26 -32.90 6.79
CA ALA A 12 -12.29 -33.29 5.38
C ALA A 12 -13.69 -33.82 5.02
N LEU A 13 -14.33 -33.27 3.99
CA LEU A 13 -15.63 -33.71 3.50
C LEU A 13 -15.50 -34.85 2.47
N ARG A 14 -14.29 -35.06 1.94
CA ARG A 14 -13.93 -36.11 0.97
C ARG A 14 -12.51 -36.57 1.20
N ASP A 15 -12.11 -37.68 0.57
CA ASP A 15 -10.73 -38.12 0.61
C ASP A 15 -9.82 -37.17 -0.17
N HIS A 16 -8.62 -36.94 0.34
CA HIS A 16 -7.56 -36.24 -0.37
C HIS A 16 -6.31 -37.12 -0.43
N GLN A 17 -5.75 -37.25 -1.62
CA GLN A 17 -4.46 -37.91 -1.83
C GLN A 17 -3.30 -36.94 -1.49
N PRO A 18 -2.12 -37.46 -1.15
CA PRO A 18 -0.93 -36.62 -0.99
C PRO A 18 -0.72 -35.73 -2.24
N GLY A 19 -0.40 -34.46 -2.04
CA GLY A 19 -0.24 -33.44 -3.09
C GLY A 19 -1.55 -32.83 -3.61
N ALA A 20 -2.72 -33.39 -3.26
CA ALA A 20 -3.99 -32.82 -3.69
C ALA A 20 -4.29 -31.47 -3.03
N ALA A 21 -4.83 -30.53 -3.81
CA ALA A 21 -5.31 -29.27 -3.28
C ALA A 21 -6.51 -29.46 -2.34
N VAL A 22 -6.45 -28.90 -1.17
CA VAL A 22 -7.55 -28.86 -0.20
C VAL A 22 -8.30 -27.55 -0.36
N ILE A 23 -9.60 -27.65 -0.67
CA ILE A 23 -10.44 -26.49 -0.99
C ILE A 23 -11.30 -26.13 0.23
N LYS A 24 -11.35 -24.85 0.56
CA LYS A 24 -12.27 -24.26 1.55
C LYS A 24 -12.90 -22.98 0.98
N PHE A 25 -14.23 -22.91 1.04
CA PHE A 25 -14.99 -21.78 0.48
C PHE A 25 -14.67 -21.50 -1.01
N GLY A 26 -14.47 -22.57 -1.80
CA GLY A 26 -14.17 -22.45 -3.23
C GLY A 26 -12.70 -22.09 -3.55
N GLN A 27 -11.84 -21.92 -2.55
CA GLN A 27 -10.44 -21.54 -2.72
C GLN A 27 -9.49 -22.61 -2.16
N PRO A 28 -8.33 -22.86 -2.79
CA PRO A 28 -7.31 -23.75 -2.25
C PRO A 28 -6.70 -23.11 -0.99
N VAL A 29 -6.69 -23.84 0.11
CA VAL A 29 -6.08 -23.43 1.38
C VAL A 29 -4.75 -24.11 1.66
N GLY A 30 -4.32 -25.01 0.78
CA GLY A 30 -3.07 -25.74 0.88
C GLY A 30 -3.13 -27.06 0.13
N SER A 31 -2.02 -27.80 0.12
CA SER A 31 -1.92 -29.17 -0.40
C SER A 31 -1.82 -30.19 0.72
N ALA A 32 -2.44 -31.35 0.54
CA ALA A 32 -2.34 -32.44 1.49
C ALA A 32 -0.91 -32.99 1.52
N THR A 33 -0.30 -33.10 2.69
CA THR A 33 1.05 -33.68 2.86
C THR A 33 1.01 -35.17 3.05
N ALA A 34 -0.17 -35.75 3.36
CA ALA A 34 -0.44 -37.18 3.50
C ALA A 34 -1.86 -37.45 3.02
N ALA A 35 -2.24 -38.74 2.91
CA ALA A 35 -3.62 -39.12 2.66
C ALA A 35 -4.52 -38.62 3.79
N ILE A 36 -5.61 -37.93 3.46
CA ILE A 36 -6.58 -37.39 4.41
C ILE A 36 -7.95 -38.03 4.07
N PRO A 37 -8.37 -39.05 4.84
CA PRO A 37 -9.69 -39.64 4.64
C PRO A 37 -10.82 -38.66 4.96
N ALA A 38 -11.97 -38.83 4.29
CA ALA A 38 -13.18 -38.11 4.65
C ALA A 38 -13.53 -38.31 6.13
N GLY A 39 -13.95 -37.24 6.80
CA GLY A 39 -14.23 -37.26 8.23
C GLY A 39 -13.01 -36.99 9.12
N SER A 40 -11.81 -36.87 8.56
CA SER A 40 -10.57 -36.61 9.34
C SER A 40 -10.34 -35.14 9.62
N HIS A 41 -9.62 -34.87 10.69
CA HIS A 41 -9.13 -33.53 11.04
C HIS A 41 -8.12 -33.02 10.01
N VAL A 42 -8.28 -31.78 9.54
CA VAL A 42 -7.37 -31.13 8.60
C VAL A 42 -6.67 -29.96 9.30
N HIS A 43 -5.35 -30.05 9.44
CA HIS A 43 -4.52 -29.01 10.08
C HIS A 43 -3.06 -29.12 9.60
N SER A 44 -2.15 -28.34 10.18
CA SER A 44 -0.72 -28.30 9.82
C SER A 44 0.02 -29.64 9.85
N HIS A 45 -0.52 -30.67 10.51
CA HIS A 45 0.08 -32.01 10.52
C HIS A 45 -0.14 -32.78 9.19
N ASN A 46 -1.13 -32.39 8.37
CA ASN A 46 -1.45 -33.03 7.10
C ASN A 46 -1.80 -32.06 5.97
N LEU A 47 -1.58 -30.76 6.18
CA LEU A 47 -1.80 -29.68 5.21
C LEU A 47 -0.60 -28.74 5.22
N SER A 48 0.00 -28.48 4.05
CA SER A 48 1.01 -27.43 3.85
C SER A 48 0.43 -26.27 3.02
N THR A 49 0.97 -25.08 3.18
CA THR A 49 0.60 -23.92 2.33
C THR A 49 1.01 -24.20 0.88
N MET A 50 0.20 -23.72 -0.05
CA MET A 50 0.53 -23.64 -1.48
C MET A 50 1.08 -22.26 -1.85
N LEU A 51 1.24 -21.35 -0.88
CA LEU A 51 1.89 -20.08 -1.12
C LEU A 51 3.40 -20.34 -1.24
N ASP A 52 3.89 -20.27 -2.46
CA ASP A 52 5.30 -20.27 -2.77
C ASP A 52 5.73 -18.81 -2.87
N SER A 53 6.70 -18.41 -2.03
CA SER A 53 7.22 -17.04 -1.96
C SER A 53 7.85 -16.57 -3.28
N GLU A 54 8.25 -17.51 -4.16
CA GLU A 54 8.86 -17.17 -5.43
C GLU A 54 7.90 -17.18 -6.63
N SER A 55 6.87 -18.03 -6.61
CA SER A 55 5.95 -18.19 -7.76
C SER A 55 4.67 -17.37 -7.66
N ALA A 56 4.25 -16.99 -6.45
CA ALA A 56 2.96 -16.32 -6.21
C ALA A 56 2.89 -14.89 -6.76
N LEU A 57 4.02 -14.27 -7.11
CA LEU A 57 4.11 -12.89 -7.57
C LEU A 57 4.60 -12.72 -9.01
N ARG A 58 4.60 -13.78 -9.82
CA ARG A 58 4.87 -13.62 -11.25
C ARG A 58 3.66 -12.99 -11.93
N HIS A 59 3.68 -11.68 -12.03
CA HIS A 59 2.76 -10.96 -12.91
C HIS A 59 3.00 -11.44 -14.35
N SER A 60 2.03 -12.15 -14.92
CA SER A 60 2.05 -12.44 -16.36
C SER A 60 1.83 -11.14 -17.13
N THR A 61 2.88 -10.62 -17.73
CA THR A 61 2.82 -9.49 -18.66
C THR A 61 2.15 -9.82 -19.99
N ALA A 62 1.56 -11.01 -20.14
CA ALA A 62 1.07 -11.56 -21.40
C ALA A 62 -0.33 -11.13 -21.83
N MET A 63 -0.92 -10.12 -21.22
CA MET A 63 -2.05 -9.43 -21.80
C MET A 63 -1.64 -8.03 -22.20
N ALA A 64 -1.10 -7.90 -23.43
CA ALA A 64 -1.19 -6.63 -24.12
C ALA A 64 -2.70 -6.29 -24.19
N ALA A 65 -3.14 -5.31 -23.42
CA ALA A 65 -4.48 -4.78 -23.58
C ALA A 65 -4.64 -4.43 -25.08
N PRO A 66 -5.74 -4.83 -25.73
CA PRO A 66 -5.99 -4.40 -27.10
C PRO A 66 -5.84 -2.88 -27.11
N GLY A 67 -4.96 -2.36 -27.95
CA GLY A 67 -4.76 -0.93 -28.10
C GLY A 67 -6.09 -0.29 -28.45
N ILE A 68 -6.76 0.29 -27.47
CA ILE A 68 -7.94 1.12 -27.72
C ILE A 68 -7.39 2.42 -28.29
N SER A 69 -7.25 2.46 -29.62
CA SER A 69 -7.07 3.73 -30.31
C SER A 69 -8.38 4.51 -30.16
N SER A 70 -8.35 5.54 -29.34
CA SER A 70 -9.46 6.46 -29.17
C SER A 70 -8.99 7.83 -29.60
N ASP A 71 -9.69 8.45 -30.55
CA ASP A 71 -9.50 9.87 -30.92
C ASP A 71 -9.98 10.82 -29.83
N ARG A 72 -10.44 10.30 -28.70
CA ARG A 72 -10.89 11.09 -27.57
C ARG A 72 -9.71 11.74 -26.88
N THR A 73 -9.79 13.03 -26.70
CA THR A 73 -8.82 13.84 -25.95
C THR A 73 -9.49 14.43 -24.70
N TRP A 74 -8.70 14.79 -23.73
CA TRP A 74 -9.13 15.48 -22.54
C TRP A 74 -8.12 16.57 -22.15
N LEU A 75 -8.56 17.58 -21.42
CA LEU A 75 -7.68 18.60 -20.86
C LEU A 75 -7.07 18.04 -19.57
N GLY A 76 -5.75 18.12 -19.45
CA GLY A 76 -4.99 17.63 -18.29
C GLY A 76 -3.91 18.62 -17.88
N TYR A 77 -3.27 18.29 -16.78
CA TYR A 77 -2.15 19.07 -16.25
C TYR A 77 -0.84 18.48 -16.77
N ASP A 78 -0.05 19.30 -17.47
CA ASP A 78 1.26 18.89 -17.97
C ASP A 78 2.24 18.66 -16.80
N ARG A 79 2.88 17.48 -16.79
CA ARG A 79 3.90 17.08 -15.84
C ARG A 79 5.21 16.66 -16.54
N GLY A 80 5.44 17.16 -17.72
CA GLY A 80 6.60 16.84 -18.56
C GLY A 80 6.44 15.49 -19.25
N SER A 81 6.92 14.40 -18.65
CA SER A 81 6.82 13.05 -19.22
C SER A 81 5.47 12.36 -19.02
N SER A 82 4.55 13.00 -18.28
CA SER A 82 3.22 12.47 -17.97
C SER A 82 2.17 13.59 -17.93
N ALA A 83 0.89 13.25 -17.78
CA ALA A 83 -0.19 14.21 -17.63
C ALA A 83 -1.12 13.81 -16.48
N GLY A 84 -1.45 14.77 -15.63
CA GLY A 84 -2.41 14.59 -14.55
C GLY A 84 -3.83 14.88 -15.03
N THR A 85 -4.80 14.11 -14.55
CA THR A 85 -6.23 14.41 -14.72
C THR A 85 -6.75 15.31 -13.61
N ARG A 86 -5.93 15.53 -12.56
CA ARG A 86 -6.23 16.34 -11.38
C ARG A 86 -5.01 17.14 -10.96
N ASN A 87 -5.24 18.23 -10.22
CA ASN A 87 -4.21 19.04 -9.62
C ASN A 87 -4.44 19.12 -8.11
N GLU A 88 -3.96 18.11 -7.40
CA GLU A 88 -4.19 17.92 -5.97
C GLU A 88 -2.91 18.20 -5.16
N ILE A 89 -3.07 18.50 -3.88
CA ILE A 89 -1.97 18.52 -2.92
C ILE A 89 -2.03 17.25 -2.08
N TRP A 90 -0.93 16.50 -2.06
CA TRP A 90 -0.86 15.23 -1.35
C TRP A 90 0.03 15.32 -0.12
N ILE A 91 -0.46 14.84 1.02
CA ILE A 91 0.26 14.82 2.28
C ILE A 91 0.58 13.38 2.62
N LEU A 92 1.87 13.04 2.60
CA LEU A 92 2.39 11.69 2.72
C LEU A 92 3.13 11.55 4.06
N PRO A 93 2.56 10.87 5.07
CA PRO A 93 3.30 10.54 6.27
C PRO A 93 4.35 9.45 5.97
N THR A 94 5.56 9.59 6.52
CA THR A 94 6.60 8.55 6.41
C THR A 94 6.28 7.35 7.31
N VAL A 95 5.47 7.58 8.35
CA VAL A 95 5.14 6.61 9.39
C VAL A 95 3.73 6.82 9.93
N GLY A 96 3.08 5.74 10.36
CA GLY A 96 1.72 5.77 10.89
C GLY A 96 1.53 6.73 12.08
N CYS A 97 2.57 6.95 12.89
CA CYS A 97 2.52 7.83 14.06
C CYS A 97 2.11 9.27 13.74
N VAL A 98 2.50 9.80 12.58
CA VAL A 98 2.12 11.16 12.12
C VAL A 98 0.93 11.15 11.13
N GLY A 99 0.29 10.01 10.92
CA GLY A 99 -0.85 9.89 10.01
C GLY A 99 -2.02 10.79 10.42
N ARG A 100 -2.29 10.91 11.73
CA ARG A 100 -3.34 11.78 12.24
C ARG A 100 -3.02 13.27 12.05
N THR A 101 -1.76 13.66 12.25
CA THR A 101 -1.28 15.03 11.98
C THR A 101 -1.43 15.36 10.50
N ALA A 102 -1.01 14.45 9.60
CA ALA A 102 -1.20 14.59 8.16
C ALA A 102 -2.68 14.79 7.77
N GLN A 103 -3.59 14.00 8.33
CA GLN A 103 -5.04 14.15 8.10
C GLN A 103 -5.58 15.51 8.57
N ARG A 104 -5.14 15.98 9.73
CA ARG A 104 -5.56 17.30 10.25
C ARG A 104 -5.04 18.43 9.39
N ILE A 105 -3.79 18.38 8.92
CA ILE A 105 -3.22 19.34 7.98
C ILE A 105 -4.06 19.35 6.70
N ALA A 106 -4.35 18.18 6.11
CA ALA A 106 -5.16 18.08 4.90
C ALA A 106 -6.55 18.71 5.07
N THR A 107 -7.25 18.36 6.14
CA THR A 107 -8.60 18.85 6.40
C THR A 107 -8.64 20.37 6.57
N GLN A 108 -7.70 20.96 7.33
CA GLN A 108 -7.68 22.40 7.56
C GLN A 108 -7.22 23.19 6.32
N SER A 109 -6.24 22.65 5.59
CA SER A 109 -5.77 23.27 4.35
C SER A 109 -6.82 23.20 3.24
N ALA A 110 -7.62 22.14 3.15
CA ALA A 110 -8.67 22.00 2.15
C ALA A 110 -9.72 23.12 2.25
N VAL A 111 -10.04 23.55 3.47
CA VAL A 111 -10.97 24.69 3.68
C VAL A 111 -10.37 25.99 3.15
N ARG A 112 -9.06 26.21 3.39
CA ARG A 112 -8.36 27.45 2.96
C ARG A 112 -8.17 27.55 1.45
N HIS A 113 -8.02 26.40 0.78
CA HIS A 113 -7.70 26.33 -0.65
C HIS A 113 -8.87 25.84 -1.51
N ALA A 114 -10.09 25.89 -1.00
CA ALA A 114 -11.28 25.50 -1.75
C ALA A 114 -11.35 26.26 -3.09
N GLY A 115 -11.48 25.52 -4.18
CA GLY A 115 -11.55 26.06 -5.53
C GLY A 115 -10.20 26.49 -6.16
N ARG A 116 -9.07 26.36 -5.44
CA ARG A 116 -7.72 26.66 -5.98
C ARG A 116 -7.02 25.40 -6.49
N VAL A 117 -7.34 24.27 -5.89
CA VAL A 117 -6.85 22.92 -6.27
C VAL A 117 -8.02 21.95 -6.28
N ASP A 118 -7.86 20.82 -6.97
CA ASP A 118 -8.91 19.80 -7.07
C ASP A 118 -9.15 19.03 -5.75
N GLY A 119 -8.20 19.11 -4.82
CA GLY A 119 -8.31 18.50 -3.50
C GLY A 119 -7.01 18.55 -2.72
N ILE A 120 -7.10 18.35 -1.39
CA ILE A 120 -5.95 18.17 -0.51
C ILE A 120 -6.19 16.90 0.29
N HIS A 121 -5.33 15.91 0.12
CA HIS A 121 -5.52 14.56 0.64
C HIS A 121 -4.33 14.08 1.44
N ALA A 122 -4.60 13.39 2.56
CA ALA A 122 -3.57 12.69 3.33
C ALA A 122 -3.70 11.17 3.14
N PHE A 123 -2.59 10.53 2.82
CA PHE A 123 -2.52 9.08 2.61
C PHE A 123 -1.98 8.39 3.87
N ALA A 124 -2.78 8.39 4.94
CA ALA A 124 -2.39 7.77 6.21
C ALA A 124 -2.32 6.25 6.08
N HIS A 125 -1.30 5.65 6.69
CA HIS A 125 -1.03 4.22 6.71
C HIS A 125 -0.40 3.81 8.06
N PRO A 126 -0.42 2.52 8.45
CA PRO A 126 0.11 2.05 9.74
C PRO A 126 1.61 1.70 9.72
N PHE A 127 2.28 1.85 8.59
CA PHE A 127 3.66 1.39 8.35
C PHE A 127 4.72 2.44 8.72
N GLY A 128 6.00 2.11 8.49
CA GLY A 128 7.15 3.03 8.60
C GLY A 128 7.90 2.96 9.92
N CYS A 129 7.34 2.33 10.97
CA CYS A 129 8.00 2.10 12.24
C CYS A 129 8.23 0.61 12.47
N SER A 130 9.39 0.22 12.97
CA SER A 130 9.77 -1.17 13.26
C SER A 130 9.66 -2.13 12.05
N GLN A 131 9.64 -1.61 10.85
CA GLN A 131 9.74 -2.41 9.63
C GLN A 131 11.19 -2.73 9.30
N LEU A 132 11.42 -3.92 8.80
CA LEU A 132 12.75 -4.43 8.43
C LEU A 132 12.72 -4.97 7.00
N GLY A 133 13.90 -4.98 6.36
CA GLY A 133 14.11 -5.63 5.07
C GLY A 133 13.14 -5.18 3.98
N ASP A 134 12.52 -6.15 3.33
CA ASP A 134 11.68 -5.93 2.15
C ASP A 134 10.39 -5.15 2.45
N ASP A 135 9.81 -5.31 3.65
CA ASP A 135 8.62 -4.57 4.06
C ASP A 135 8.89 -3.06 4.12
N LEU A 136 10.04 -2.67 4.68
CA LEU A 136 10.45 -1.26 4.72
C LEU A 136 10.74 -0.72 3.32
N SER A 137 11.41 -1.52 2.50
CA SER A 137 11.74 -1.17 1.11
C SER A 137 10.47 -1.00 0.27
N ALA A 138 9.49 -1.90 0.41
CA ALA A 138 8.21 -1.82 -0.27
C ALA A 138 7.39 -0.58 0.16
N THR A 139 7.34 -0.28 1.47
CA THR A 139 6.69 0.93 1.98
C THR A 139 7.33 2.19 1.41
N ARG A 140 8.65 2.26 1.37
CA ARG A 140 9.39 3.40 0.81
C ARG A 140 9.13 3.55 -0.69
N ALA A 141 9.17 2.46 -1.45
CA ALA A 141 8.90 2.47 -2.88
C ALA A 141 7.48 2.93 -3.20
N MET A 142 6.49 2.50 -2.41
CA MET A 142 5.09 2.94 -2.56
C MET A 142 4.94 4.44 -2.29
N LEU A 143 5.54 4.97 -1.23
CA LEU A 143 5.48 6.39 -0.90
C LEU A 143 6.22 7.23 -1.95
N ALA A 144 7.34 6.74 -2.48
CA ALA A 144 8.06 7.41 -3.57
C ALA A 144 7.22 7.47 -4.86
N ALA A 145 6.53 6.39 -5.20
CA ALA A 145 5.63 6.35 -6.34
C ALA A 145 4.44 7.32 -6.19
N LEU A 146 3.85 7.41 -4.98
CA LEU A 146 2.81 8.39 -4.68
C LEU A 146 3.34 9.83 -4.80
N ALA A 147 4.55 10.09 -4.29
CA ALA A 147 5.15 11.42 -4.36
C ALA A 147 5.44 11.89 -5.79
N GLY A 148 5.65 10.96 -6.72
CA GLY A 148 5.85 11.24 -8.16
C GLY A 148 4.59 11.12 -9.02
N HIS A 149 3.42 10.91 -8.41
CA HIS A 149 2.19 10.68 -9.18
C HIS A 149 1.72 11.93 -9.93
N PRO A 150 1.31 11.83 -11.22
CA PRO A 150 0.98 12.99 -12.04
C PRO A 150 -0.23 13.80 -11.55
N ASN A 151 -1.13 13.24 -10.77
CA ASN A 151 -2.25 13.99 -10.17
C ASN A 151 -1.82 14.87 -8.99
N ALA A 152 -0.64 14.64 -8.42
CA ALA A 152 -0.10 15.53 -7.39
C ALA A 152 0.45 16.80 -8.04
N GLY A 153 -0.13 17.95 -7.74
CA GLY A 153 0.39 19.26 -8.10
C GLY A 153 1.42 19.76 -7.12
N GLY A 154 1.46 19.19 -5.91
CA GLY A 154 2.43 19.41 -4.86
C GLY A 154 2.33 18.34 -3.78
N VAL A 155 3.44 18.07 -3.09
CA VAL A 155 3.49 17.05 -2.05
C VAL A 155 4.11 17.62 -0.78
N LEU A 156 3.47 17.35 0.36
CA LEU A 156 4.06 17.55 1.68
C LEU A 156 4.38 16.19 2.30
N ILE A 157 5.66 15.89 2.53
CA ILE A 157 6.07 14.67 3.24
C ILE A 157 6.23 14.99 4.73
N VAL A 158 5.53 14.26 5.58
CA VAL A 158 5.53 14.44 7.03
C VAL A 158 6.23 13.27 7.70
N GLY A 159 7.40 13.52 8.26
CA GLY A 159 8.15 12.58 9.09
C GLY A 159 7.90 12.82 10.59
N LEU A 160 8.12 11.78 11.40
CA LEU A 160 8.13 11.90 12.86
C LEU A 160 9.50 12.39 13.36
N GLY A 161 10.57 11.69 12.96
CA GLY A 161 11.96 11.94 13.34
C GLY A 161 12.70 10.72 13.88
N CYS A 162 12.00 9.71 14.42
CA CYS A 162 12.59 8.48 14.98
C CYS A 162 12.12 7.19 14.29
N GLU A 163 11.39 7.29 13.19
CA GLU A 163 10.88 6.14 12.43
C GLU A 163 11.99 5.38 11.68
N SER A 164 11.72 4.11 11.35
CA SER A 164 12.62 3.31 10.48
C SER A 164 12.63 3.84 9.05
N ASN A 165 11.51 4.34 8.56
CA ASN A 165 11.40 4.96 7.24
C ASN A 165 11.80 6.44 7.27
N GLN A 166 13.06 6.72 7.60
CA GLN A 166 13.61 8.08 7.71
C GLN A 166 13.35 8.92 6.47
N LEU A 167 12.97 10.19 6.69
CA LEU A 167 12.65 11.16 5.64
C LEU A 167 13.79 11.28 4.61
N ALA A 168 15.04 11.40 5.04
CA ALA A 168 16.19 11.50 4.14
C ALA A 168 16.32 10.27 3.22
N SER A 169 16.06 9.07 3.75
CA SER A 169 16.10 7.83 2.98
C SER A 169 14.97 7.76 1.95
N LEU A 170 13.77 8.25 2.28
CA LEU A 170 12.66 8.35 1.33
C LEU A 170 12.98 9.36 0.21
N LEU A 171 13.47 10.55 0.57
CA LEU A 171 13.81 11.59 -0.41
C LEU A 171 14.85 11.10 -1.43
N ALA A 172 15.81 10.27 -0.98
CA ALA A 172 16.84 9.70 -1.87
C ALA A 172 16.28 8.70 -2.91
N THR A 173 15.05 8.22 -2.74
CA THR A 173 14.40 7.27 -3.67
C THR A 173 13.40 7.93 -4.61
N LEU A 174 13.17 9.24 -4.47
CA LEU A 174 12.20 9.95 -5.31
C LEU A 174 12.65 10.03 -6.77
N PRO A 175 11.74 9.84 -7.73
CA PRO A 175 12.05 10.00 -9.14
C PRO A 175 12.37 11.48 -9.45
N PRO A 176 13.28 11.77 -10.39
CA PRO A 176 13.52 13.13 -10.85
C PRO A 176 12.31 13.69 -11.61
N GLY A 177 12.12 15.01 -11.57
CA GLY A 177 11.09 15.68 -12.37
C GLY A 177 9.67 15.56 -11.84
N GLY A 178 9.49 15.16 -10.58
CA GLY A 178 8.19 15.11 -9.91
C GLY A 178 7.65 16.48 -9.51
N PRO A 179 6.47 16.53 -8.86
CA PRO A 179 5.87 17.77 -8.35
C PRO A 179 6.77 18.44 -7.29
N PRO A 180 6.56 19.72 -6.99
CA PRO A 180 7.21 20.38 -5.86
C PRO A 180 6.98 19.61 -4.56
N ILE A 181 8.05 19.36 -3.80
CA ILE A 181 8.00 18.62 -2.55
C ILE A 181 8.45 19.52 -1.41
N ARG A 182 7.64 19.61 -0.35
CA ARG A 182 7.99 20.21 0.93
C ARG A 182 8.04 19.12 2.00
N THR A 183 8.77 19.37 3.06
CA THR A 183 8.99 18.38 4.12
C THR A 183 8.80 18.97 5.50
N LEU A 184 8.33 18.13 6.43
CA LEU A 184 8.13 18.47 7.83
C LEU A 184 8.63 17.29 8.69
N ILE A 185 9.38 17.57 9.74
CA ILE A 185 9.71 16.61 10.80
C ILE A 185 9.00 17.05 12.08
N ALA A 186 8.01 16.29 12.53
CA ALA A 186 7.13 16.66 13.62
C ALA A 186 7.90 16.94 14.94
N GLN A 187 8.89 16.10 15.28
CA GLN A 187 9.68 16.24 16.51
C GLN A 187 10.58 17.49 16.54
N THR A 188 10.79 18.16 15.40
CA THR A 188 11.59 19.40 15.35
C THR A 188 10.73 20.67 15.39
N CYS A 189 9.40 20.53 15.41
CA CYS A 189 8.46 21.64 15.40
C CYS A 189 7.88 21.89 16.80
N SER A 190 7.66 23.14 17.14
CA SER A 190 6.88 23.51 18.33
C SER A 190 5.37 23.30 18.12
N ASP A 191 4.90 23.46 16.88
CA ASP A 191 3.53 23.19 16.44
C ASP A 191 3.59 22.60 15.02
N GLU A 192 3.56 21.28 14.92
CA GLU A 192 3.63 20.56 13.65
C GLU A 192 2.39 20.79 12.79
N LEU A 193 1.24 21.06 13.39
CA LEU A 193 0.01 21.31 12.65
C LEU A 193 0.07 22.68 11.97
N ALA A 194 0.37 23.74 12.72
CA ALA A 194 0.50 25.09 12.17
C ALA A 194 1.60 25.17 11.11
N THR A 195 2.76 24.55 11.39
CA THR A 195 3.87 24.47 10.43
C THR A 195 3.47 23.71 9.16
N GLY A 196 2.80 22.57 9.30
CA GLY A 196 2.34 21.78 8.17
C GLY A 196 1.33 22.51 7.29
N ILE A 197 0.40 23.25 7.89
CA ILE A 197 -0.57 24.08 7.15
C ILE A 197 0.16 25.19 6.39
N ALA A 198 1.10 25.90 7.03
CA ALA A 198 1.89 26.94 6.36
C ALA A 198 2.75 26.39 5.21
N LEU A 199 3.16 25.13 5.27
CA LEU A 199 3.87 24.47 4.18
C LEU A 199 2.96 24.06 3.02
N VAL A 200 1.66 23.94 3.21
CA VAL A 200 0.67 23.70 2.14
C VAL A 200 0.31 25.00 1.42
N ASP A 201 0.35 26.15 2.11
CA ASP A 201 0.12 27.48 1.53
C ASP A 201 1.23 27.85 0.52
#